data_bfcdf34c84c9b74e1d373e550bd32342
#
_entry.id   bfcdf34c84c9b74e1d373e550bd32342
#
_cell.length_a   1.000
_cell.length_b   1.000
_cell.length_c   1.000
_cell.angle_alpha   90.00
_cell.angle_beta   90.00
_cell.angle_gamma   90.00
#
_symmetry.space_group_name_H-M   'P 1'
#
loop_
_entity.id
_entity.type
_entity.pdbx_description
1 polymer ?
#
loop_
_entity_poly.entity_id
_entity_poly.type
_entity_poly.pdbx_seq_one_letter_code
_entity_poly.pdbx_strand_id
1 'polypeptide(L)'
;QKSYGKKGQDVVEMNWKAIDAGVDAIHKVDVPASWSNPEADPAPKALAGRPELVKQIRDVMEPIARMDGDSLPVSSFVANANGEWEQGASAYEKRGTAVNVPEWDAAKCVGCNQCAFVCSHATIRPFLLTADELAAAPAQTKSRDNKLTPEYKFVMAVSPLDCMGCGECVTVCPTKAITMVPQDSQADQQAVFDYCVANISKKATKMADDTVMGSQFNQPLLEFSGSCAGCAETSYARLITQLFGEKMYISNATGCSSIWGGTASISPYTVNKDSGHGPAWCNSLFEDNAEHGLGLYIGQKTIRENLIKEIAEVAGSDKASAELKAAFEKFLETKNNTKANDEPAKALIAELEKAAAAGCEKSAEILKSKQFIAKKSVWIFGGDGWAY
;
A
#
# COMPACT_ATOMS: atom_id res chain seq x y z
N GLN A 1 36.87 22.56 11.37
CA GLN A 1 38.12 22.72 10.62
C GLN A 1 38.69 21.40 10.10
N LYS A 2 38.74 20.34 10.94
CA LYS A 2 39.27 19.02 10.55
C LYS A 2 38.58 18.45 9.30
N SER A 3 37.24 18.52 9.24
CA SER A 3 36.43 17.93 8.15
C SER A 3 36.32 18.82 6.91
N TYR A 4 36.30 20.13 7.10
CA TYR A 4 36.03 21.10 6.02
C TYR A 4 37.21 22.02 5.66
N GLY A 5 38.34 21.97 6.37
CA GLY A 5 39.47 22.86 6.15
C GLY A 5 40.04 22.84 4.71
N LYS A 6 39.94 21.66 4.05
CA LYS A 6 40.37 21.51 2.64
C LYS A 6 39.39 22.13 1.62
N LYS A 7 38.18 22.50 2.05
CA LYS A 7 37.12 23.07 1.19
C LYS A 7 37.16 24.61 1.15
N GLY A 8 38.03 25.23 1.92
CA GLY A 8 38.18 26.68 2.02
C GLY A 8 37.80 27.22 3.39
N GLN A 9 38.36 28.36 3.75
CA GLN A 9 38.13 29.00 5.05
C GLN A 9 36.68 29.52 5.19
N ASP A 10 36.09 29.96 4.11
CA ASP A 10 34.71 30.41 4.00
C ASP A 10 33.72 29.31 4.42
N VAL A 11 33.98 28.07 4.00
CA VAL A 11 33.15 26.90 4.40
C VAL A 11 33.31 26.58 5.89
N VAL A 12 34.52 26.72 6.44
CA VAL A 12 34.78 26.55 7.86
C VAL A 12 34.04 27.61 8.68
N GLU A 13 34.12 28.88 8.26
CA GLU A 13 33.44 29.99 8.94
C GLU A 13 31.92 29.89 8.87
N MET A 14 31.37 29.43 7.74
CA MET A 14 29.94 29.15 7.62
C MET A 14 29.48 28.10 8.63
N ASN A 15 30.25 27.01 8.83
CA ASN A 15 29.94 25.99 9.83
C ASN A 15 30.07 26.53 11.26
N TRP A 16 31.06 27.39 11.56
CA TRP A 16 31.15 28.02 12.87
C TRP A 16 29.97 28.95 13.15
N LYS A 17 29.61 29.82 12.18
CA LYS A 17 28.40 30.66 12.29
C LYS A 17 27.11 29.87 12.53
N ALA A 18 26.97 28.69 11.89
CA ALA A 18 25.82 27.84 12.12
C ALA A 18 25.79 27.26 13.55
N ILE A 19 26.96 26.91 14.10
CA ILE A 19 27.07 26.44 15.49
C ILE A 19 26.73 27.57 16.46
N ASP A 20 27.31 28.76 16.26
CA ASP A 20 27.09 29.93 17.10
C ASP A 20 25.60 30.36 17.07
N ALA A 21 25.01 30.40 15.86
CA ALA A 21 23.63 30.71 15.66
C ALA A 21 22.68 29.66 16.37
N GLY A 22 23.10 28.41 16.46
CA GLY A 22 22.36 27.38 17.20
C GLY A 22 22.29 27.69 18.71
N VAL A 23 23.32 28.30 19.27
CA VAL A 23 23.30 28.77 20.66
C VAL A 23 22.46 30.02 20.84
N ASP A 24 22.60 30.99 19.94
CA ASP A 24 21.86 32.26 19.98
C ASP A 24 20.36 32.10 19.69
N ALA A 25 19.98 31.04 18.95
CA ALA A 25 18.59 30.73 18.62
C ALA A 25 17.82 30.04 19.77
N ILE A 26 18.47 29.71 20.88
CA ILE A 26 17.80 29.14 22.06
C ILE A 26 16.90 30.21 22.68
N HIS A 27 15.61 29.93 22.73
CA HIS A 27 14.64 30.80 23.41
C HIS A 27 13.82 29.99 24.42
N LYS A 28 13.49 30.67 25.49
CA LYS A 28 12.65 30.09 26.56
C LYS A 28 11.25 29.90 26.02
N VAL A 29 10.72 28.69 26.19
CA VAL A 29 9.30 28.39 25.93
C VAL A 29 8.55 28.47 27.26
N ASP A 30 7.54 29.30 27.37
CA ASP A 30 6.67 29.35 28.51
C ASP A 30 5.64 28.21 28.44
N VAL A 31 5.76 27.27 29.38
CA VAL A 31 4.83 26.13 29.47
C VAL A 31 3.49 26.64 30.05
N PRO A 32 2.36 26.47 29.35
CA PRO A 32 1.06 26.88 29.88
C PRO A 32 0.72 26.19 31.19
N ALA A 33 0.19 26.93 32.17
CA ALA A 33 -0.20 26.34 33.45
C ALA A 33 -1.32 25.27 33.30
N SER A 34 -2.11 25.34 32.24
CA SER A 34 -3.10 24.32 31.90
C SER A 34 -2.52 22.90 31.66
N TRP A 35 -1.23 22.79 31.32
CA TRP A 35 -0.58 21.49 31.14
C TRP A 35 -0.37 20.73 32.45
N SER A 36 -0.47 21.42 33.60
CA SER A 36 -0.42 20.77 34.92
C SER A 36 -1.71 20.01 35.26
N ASN A 37 -2.81 20.36 34.59
CA ASN A 37 -4.09 19.69 34.73
C ASN A 37 -4.67 19.45 33.33
N PRO A 38 -4.15 18.49 32.56
CA PRO A 38 -4.62 18.22 31.24
C PRO A 38 -6.07 17.71 31.26
N GLU A 39 -6.85 18.11 30.28
CA GLU A 39 -8.15 17.46 30.03
C GLU A 39 -7.92 15.98 29.69
N ALA A 40 -8.88 15.15 30.07
CA ALA A 40 -8.82 13.74 29.69
C ALA A 40 -8.82 13.61 28.16
N ASP A 41 -8.05 12.68 27.64
CA ASP A 41 -8.05 12.36 26.22
C ASP A 41 -9.48 12.08 25.74
N PRO A 42 -9.87 12.57 24.57
CA PRO A 42 -11.18 12.26 24.01
C PRO A 42 -11.33 10.74 23.85
N ALA A 43 -12.53 10.24 24.04
CA ALA A 43 -12.80 8.81 23.85
C ALA A 43 -12.26 8.33 22.51
N PRO A 44 -11.64 7.13 22.46
CA PRO A 44 -11.07 6.57 21.23
C PRO A 44 -12.13 6.58 20.12
N LYS A 45 -11.76 7.12 18.95
CA LYS A 45 -12.65 7.10 17.77
C LYS A 45 -12.94 5.65 17.37
N ALA A 46 -14.16 5.39 16.93
CA ALA A 46 -14.47 4.11 16.29
C ALA A 46 -13.60 3.94 15.03
N LEU A 47 -12.90 2.82 14.94
CA LEU A 47 -12.12 2.46 13.77
C LEU A 47 -13.00 1.61 12.84
N ALA A 48 -12.98 1.97 11.55
CA ALA A 48 -13.57 1.16 10.49
C ALA A 48 -12.48 0.36 9.78
N GLY A 49 -12.77 -0.86 9.32
CA GLY A 49 -11.81 -1.72 8.62
C GLY A 49 -12.05 -3.19 8.88
N ARG A 50 -11.11 -4.03 8.43
CA ARG A 50 -11.14 -5.47 8.67
C ARG A 50 -11.05 -5.74 10.18
N PRO A 51 -11.88 -6.65 10.75
CA PRO A 51 -11.93 -6.86 12.20
C PRO A 51 -10.57 -7.22 12.81
N GLU A 52 -9.80 -8.09 12.15
CA GLU A 52 -8.49 -8.54 12.58
C GLU A 52 -7.48 -7.38 12.62
N LEU A 53 -7.49 -6.53 11.60
CA LEU A 53 -6.65 -5.33 11.52
C LEU A 53 -7.04 -4.33 12.61
N VAL A 54 -8.32 -4.04 12.79
CA VAL A 54 -8.81 -3.14 13.85
C VAL A 54 -8.40 -3.65 15.23
N LYS A 55 -8.50 -4.97 15.45
CA LYS A 55 -8.05 -5.59 16.68
C LYS A 55 -6.55 -5.39 16.90
N GLN A 56 -5.70 -5.65 15.88
CA GLN A 56 -4.26 -5.42 15.96
C GLN A 56 -3.91 -3.97 16.29
N ILE A 57 -4.62 -3.02 15.67
CA ILE A 57 -4.41 -1.59 15.93
C ILE A 57 -4.72 -1.27 17.40
N ARG A 58 -5.87 -1.69 17.92
CA ARG A 58 -6.28 -1.42 19.29
C ARG A 58 -5.39 -2.09 20.33
N ASP A 59 -5.08 -3.36 20.10
CA ASP A 59 -4.41 -4.20 21.11
C ASP A 59 -2.89 -4.03 21.10
N VAL A 60 -2.28 -3.59 19.99
CA VAL A 60 -0.83 -3.52 19.84
C VAL A 60 -0.35 -2.15 19.38
N MET A 61 -0.84 -1.65 18.23
CA MET A 61 -0.31 -0.44 17.61
C MET A 61 -0.56 0.80 18.46
N GLU A 62 -1.78 1.02 18.95
CA GLU A 62 -2.13 2.19 19.76
C GLU A 62 -1.37 2.24 21.11
N PRO A 63 -1.24 1.13 21.88
CA PRO A 63 -0.41 1.13 23.09
C PRO A 63 1.06 1.48 22.77
N ILE A 64 1.64 0.90 21.74
CA ILE A 64 3.02 1.20 21.33
C ILE A 64 3.16 2.68 20.93
N ALA A 65 2.21 3.22 20.17
CA ALA A 65 2.21 4.62 19.75
C ALA A 65 2.09 5.60 20.92
N ARG A 66 1.41 5.18 22.00
CA ARG A 66 1.34 5.95 23.27
C ARG A 66 2.55 5.74 24.19
N MET A 67 3.61 5.04 23.74
CA MET A 67 4.79 4.69 24.54
C MET A 67 4.47 3.78 25.76
N ASP A 68 3.38 3.02 25.69
CA ASP A 68 2.91 2.10 26.72
C ASP A 68 3.07 0.62 26.29
N GLY A 69 4.00 0.36 25.38
CA GLY A 69 4.28 -0.99 24.87
C GLY A 69 4.71 -1.98 25.94
N ASP A 70 5.40 -1.52 27.00
CA ASP A 70 5.85 -2.36 28.11
C ASP A 70 4.69 -2.91 28.96
N SER A 71 3.50 -2.33 28.89
CA SER A 71 2.29 -2.84 29.54
C SER A 71 1.71 -4.06 28.83
N LEU A 72 2.11 -4.34 27.59
CA LEU A 72 1.58 -5.43 26.78
C LEU A 72 2.11 -6.79 27.28
N PRO A 73 1.25 -7.71 27.75
CA PRO A 73 1.69 -9.05 28.10
C PRO A 73 2.07 -9.85 26.83
N VAL A 74 2.91 -10.86 26.99
CA VAL A 74 3.31 -11.77 25.90
C VAL A 74 2.09 -12.38 25.17
N SER A 75 1.01 -12.61 25.90
CA SER A 75 -0.26 -13.14 25.33
C SER A 75 -0.88 -12.21 24.26
N SER A 76 -0.56 -10.92 24.23
CA SER A 76 -1.01 -10.00 23.18
C SER A 76 -0.47 -10.38 21.80
N PHE A 77 0.63 -11.13 21.74
CA PHE A 77 1.33 -11.52 20.52
C PHE A 77 1.08 -12.98 20.10
N VAL A 78 0.19 -13.72 20.78
CA VAL A 78 -0.09 -15.12 20.46
C VAL A 78 -0.63 -15.29 19.04
N ALA A 79 -1.45 -14.35 18.56
CA ALA A 79 -1.96 -14.36 17.19
C ALA A 79 -0.85 -14.20 16.14
N ASN A 80 0.29 -13.64 16.52
CA ASN A 80 1.42 -13.35 15.65
C ASN A 80 2.62 -14.30 15.91
N ALA A 81 2.40 -15.43 16.61
CA ALA A 81 3.45 -16.37 17.00
C ALA A 81 4.21 -16.98 15.81
N ASN A 82 3.60 -17.03 14.64
CA ASN A 82 4.18 -17.45 13.37
C ASN A 82 4.88 -16.30 12.60
N GLY A 83 4.91 -15.07 13.15
CA GLY A 83 5.48 -13.90 12.51
C GLY A 83 4.56 -13.19 11.51
N GLU A 84 3.32 -13.62 11.34
CA GLU A 84 2.34 -12.95 10.47
C GLU A 84 1.71 -11.75 11.17
N TRP A 85 1.58 -10.65 10.42
CA TRP A 85 0.94 -9.41 10.85
C TRP A 85 -0.06 -8.94 9.82
N GLU A 86 -1.15 -8.31 10.30
CA GLU A 86 -2.16 -7.74 9.43
C GLU A 86 -1.60 -6.57 8.60
N GLN A 87 -1.90 -6.57 7.32
CA GLN A 87 -1.48 -5.52 6.39
C GLN A 87 -2.41 -4.32 6.44
N GLY A 88 -1.86 -3.11 6.16
CA GLY A 88 -2.62 -1.87 6.04
C GLY A 88 -2.70 -1.04 7.32
N ALA A 89 -1.96 -1.39 8.36
CA ALA A 89 -1.98 -0.67 9.63
C ALA A 89 -1.47 0.77 9.53
N SER A 90 -0.56 1.08 8.59
CA SER A 90 -0.05 2.44 8.37
C SER A 90 -1.15 3.47 8.03
N ALA A 91 -2.27 3.02 7.44
CA ALA A 91 -3.40 3.90 7.14
C ALA A 91 -4.07 4.53 8.39
N TYR A 92 -3.82 3.96 9.56
CA TYR A 92 -4.41 4.42 10.83
C TYR A 92 -3.46 5.29 11.66
N GLU A 93 -2.22 5.45 11.22
CA GLU A 93 -1.21 6.19 11.98
C GLU A 93 -1.42 7.70 11.95
N LYS A 94 -1.79 8.27 10.79
CA LYS A 94 -2.13 9.70 10.60
C LYS A 94 -1.15 10.65 11.30
N ARG A 95 0.13 10.60 10.94
CA ARG A 95 1.23 11.31 11.63
C ARG A 95 1.15 12.83 11.55
N GLY A 96 0.59 13.40 10.47
CA GLY A 96 0.46 14.85 10.28
C GLY A 96 1.78 15.63 10.28
N THR A 97 2.87 15.03 9.75
CA THR A 97 4.22 15.59 9.88
C THR A 97 4.55 16.72 8.91
N ALA A 98 3.80 16.87 7.83
CA ALA A 98 4.07 17.89 6.82
C ALA A 98 3.63 19.29 7.28
N VAL A 99 4.51 20.28 7.18
CA VAL A 99 4.15 21.69 7.41
C VAL A 99 3.24 22.21 6.29
N ASN A 100 3.58 21.85 5.04
CA ASN A 100 2.79 22.21 3.87
C ASN A 100 2.38 20.95 3.11
N VAL A 101 1.17 20.94 2.58
CA VAL A 101 0.57 19.85 1.82
C VAL A 101 0.02 20.35 0.49
N PRO A 102 -0.18 19.49 -0.52
CA PRO A 102 -0.68 19.91 -1.82
C PRO A 102 -2.16 20.28 -1.75
N GLU A 103 -2.50 21.47 -2.22
CA GLU A 103 -3.85 21.85 -2.60
C GLU A 103 -4.05 21.63 -4.10
N TRP A 104 -5.17 21.02 -4.47
CA TRP A 104 -5.54 20.74 -5.86
C TRP A 104 -6.54 21.76 -6.40
N ASP A 105 -6.18 22.38 -7.54
CA ASP A 105 -7.05 23.25 -8.34
C ASP A 105 -7.68 22.45 -9.48
N ALA A 106 -8.96 22.10 -9.34
CA ALA A 106 -9.72 21.33 -10.32
C ALA A 106 -9.85 22.02 -11.69
N ALA A 107 -9.87 23.36 -11.70
CA ALA A 107 -10.05 24.15 -12.92
C ALA A 107 -8.80 24.10 -13.84
N LYS A 108 -7.60 24.07 -13.24
CA LYS A 108 -6.33 23.99 -13.96
C LYS A 108 -5.92 22.57 -14.31
N CYS A 109 -6.44 21.57 -13.59
CA CYS A 109 -6.02 20.19 -13.75
C CYS A 109 -6.44 19.62 -15.12
N VAL A 110 -5.55 18.83 -15.75
CA VAL A 110 -5.83 18.13 -17.02
C VAL A 110 -6.06 16.63 -16.83
N GLY A 111 -5.96 16.09 -15.60
CA GLY A 111 -6.20 14.68 -15.29
C GLY A 111 -5.09 13.72 -15.77
N CYS A 112 -3.86 14.19 -15.89
CA CYS A 112 -2.73 13.37 -16.36
C CYS A 112 -2.19 12.37 -15.35
N ASN A 113 -2.54 12.49 -14.07
CA ASN A 113 -2.15 11.64 -12.93
C ASN A 113 -0.64 11.60 -12.61
N GLN A 114 0.18 12.49 -13.19
CA GLN A 114 1.62 12.52 -12.91
C GLN A 114 1.92 12.78 -11.43
N CYS A 115 1.12 13.61 -10.76
CA CYS A 115 1.26 13.89 -9.33
C CYS A 115 1.03 12.63 -8.46
N ALA A 116 0.07 11.80 -8.81
CA ALA A 116 -0.16 10.52 -8.15
C ALA A 116 0.96 9.53 -8.48
N PHE A 117 1.43 9.53 -9.73
CA PHE A 117 2.49 8.64 -10.21
C PHE A 117 3.82 8.82 -9.45
N VAL A 118 4.21 10.04 -9.13
CA VAL A 118 5.47 10.30 -8.40
C VAL A 118 5.32 10.24 -6.88
N CYS A 119 4.11 10.18 -6.34
CA CYS A 119 3.91 10.23 -4.90
C CYS A 119 4.41 8.96 -4.22
N SER A 120 5.48 9.08 -3.43
CA SER A 120 6.13 7.99 -2.70
C SER A 120 5.21 7.32 -1.66
N HIS A 121 4.27 8.09 -1.09
CA HIS A 121 3.45 7.68 0.06
C HIS A 121 1.99 7.42 -0.31
N ALA A 122 1.63 7.51 -1.60
CA ALA A 122 0.25 7.31 -2.09
C ALA A 122 -0.79 8.23 -1.44
N THR A 123 -0.39 9.45 -1.09
CA THR A 123 -1.25 10.43 -0.38
C THR A 123 -2.04 11.34 -1.30
N ILE A 124 -1.74 11.32 -2.59
CA ILE A 124 -2.50 12.02 -3.65
C ILE A 124 -2.95 10.98 -4.67
N ARG A 125 -4.26 10.83 -4.85
CA ARG A 125 -4.85 9.76 -5.67
C ARG A 125 -5.99 10.27 -6.54
N PRO A 126 -6.06 9.86 -7.83
CA PRO A 126 -7.19 10.13 -8.70
C PRO A 126 -8.33 9.13 -8.47
N PHE A 127 -9.55 9.64 -8.53
CA PHE A 127 -10.77 8.83 -8.48
C PHE A 127 -11.73 9.26 -9.57
N LEU A 128 -12.54 8.31 -10.05
CA LEU A 128 -13.66 8.54 -10.97
C LEU A 128 -14.94 8.23 -10.21
N LEU A 129 -15.79 9.22 -10.05
CA LEU A 129 -17.03 9.14 -9.29
C LEU A 129 -18.25 9.21 -10.25
N THR A 130 -19.26 8.39 -10.00
CA THR A 130 -20.59 8.58 -10.58
C THR A 130 -21.25 9.81 -9.98
N ALA A 131 -22.38 10.25 -10.54
CA ALA A 131 -23.14 11.38 -9.98
C ALA A 131 -23.61 11.10 -8.54
N ASP A 132 -24.07 9.87 -8.27
CA ASP A 132 -24.55 9.45 -6.96
C ASP A 132 -23.41 9.38 -5.93
N GLU A 133 -22.25 8.84 -6.33
CA GLU A 133 -21.06 8.80 -5.48
C GLU A 133 -20.55 10.21 -5.14
N LEU A 134 -20.62 11.14 -6.10
CA LEU A 134 -20.26 12.54 -5.85
C LEU A 134 -21.27 13.23 -4.95
N ALA A 135 -22.56 12.95 -5.12
CA ALA A 135 -23.60 13.53 -4.26
C ALA A 135 -23.51 13.03 -2.80
N ALA A 136 -23.00 11.82 -2.59
CA ALA A 136 -22.76 11.24 -1.26
C ALA A 136 -21.40 11.66 -0.65
N ALA A 137 -20.52 12.28 -1.42
CA ALA A 137 -19.21 12.71 -0.96
C ALA A 137 -19.31 13.95 -0.04
N PRO A 138 -18.29 14.18 0.81
CA PRO A 138 -18.22 15.40 1.64
C PRO A 138 -18.41 16.67 0.80
N ALA A 139 -19.12 17.66 1.33
CA ALA A 139 -19.53 18.87 0.60
C ALA A 139 -18.36 19.67 -0.01
N GLN A 140 -17.17 19.60 0.60
CA GLN A 140 -15.94 20.24 0.13
C GLN A 140 -15.23 19.49 -1.01
N THR A 141 -15.80 18.40 -1.52
CA THR A 141 -15.21 17.61 -2.61
C THR A 141 -15.15 18.42 -3.90
N LYS A 142 -13.95 18.79 -4.31
CA LYS A 142 -13.70 19.41 -5.61
C LYS A 142 -13.73 18.32 -6.69
N SER A 143 -14.36 18.60 -7.84
CA SER A 143 -14.39 17.67 -8.98
C SER A 143 -14.32 18.43 -10.30
N ARG A 144 -14.01 17.69 -11.36
CA ARG A 144 -14.02 18.22 -12.74
C ARG A 144 -14.53 17.18 -13.74
N ASP A 145 -14.92 17.63 -14.91
CA ASP A 145 -15.21 16.74 -16.04
C ASP A 145 -13.93 16.12 -16.59
N ASN A 146 -14.01 14.86 -17.02
CA ASN A 146 -12.92 14.19 -17.70
C ASN A 146 -13.34 13.83 -19.14
N LYS A 147 -12.60 14.35 -20.12
CA LYS A 147 -12.90 14.11 -21.55
C LYS A 147 -12.76 12.64 -21.96
N LEU A 148 -11.91 11.87 -21.27
CA LEU A 148 -11.67 10.45 -21.57
C LEU A 148 -12.73 9.54 -20.94
N THR A 149 -13.42 10.02 -19.91
CA THR A 149 -14.47 9.28 -19.17
C THR A 149 -15.60 10.24 -18.82
N PRO A 150 -16.36 10.72 -19.85
CA PRO A 150 -17.37 11.78 -19.65
C PRO A 150 -18.53 11.34 -18.74
N GLU A 151 -18.72 10.04 -18.55
CA GLU A 151 -19.70 9.43 -17.66
C GLU A 151 -19.35 9.57 -16.17
N TYR A 152 -18.11 9.97 -15.85
CA TYR A 152 -17.63 10.12 -14.47
C TYR A 152 -17.10 11.53 -14.20
N LYS A 153 -17.18 11.95 -12.94
CA LYS A 153 -16.46 13.12 -12.45
C LYS A 153 -15.09 12.70 -11.91
N PHE A 154 -14.07 13.45 -12.30
CA PHE A 154 -12.70 13.24 -11.82
C PHE A 154 -12.46 14.02 -10.53
N VAL A 155 -11.91 13.35 -9.53
CA VAL A 155 -11.50 13.90 -8.24
C VAL A 155 -10.04 13.55 -8.01
N MET A 156 -9.22 14.52 -7.59
CA MET A 156 -7.89 14.28 -7.07
C MET A 156 -7.93 14.47 -5.56
N ALA A 157 -7.99 13.37 -4.83
CA ALA A 157 -8.05 13.40 -3.37
C ALA A 157 -6.65 13.43 -2.76
N VAL A 158 -6.47 14.20 -1.71
CA VAL A 158 -5.22 14.36 -0.96
C VAL A 158 -5.45 14.00 0.50
N SER A 159 -4.56 13.17 1.07
CA SER A 159 -4.51 12.94 2.52
C SER A 159 -3.49 13.89 3.15
N PRO A 160 -3.91 14.99 3.81
CA PRO A 160 -2.99 15.92 4.44
C PRO A 160 -2.27 15.31 5.65
N LEU A 161 -2.88 14.38 6.38
CA LEU A 161 -2.31 13.75 7.56
C LEU A 161 -1.26 12.68 7.24
N ASP A 162 -1.29 12.10 6.04
CA ASP A 162 -0.33 11.10 5.59
C ASP A 162 0.75 11.70 4.66
N CYS A 163 0.57 12.94 4.20
CA CYS A 163 1.51 13.63 3.34
C CYS A 163 2.82 13.97 4.08
N MET A 164 3.96 13.78 3.41
CA MET A 164 5.29 14.10 3.94
C MET A 164 5.84 15.46 3.45
N GLY A 165 5.06 16.22 2.68
CA GLY A 165 5.41 17.59 2.28
C GLY A 165 6.57 17.72 1.29
N CYS A 166 6.95 16.67 0.55
CA CYS A 166 8.13 16.66 -0.34
C CYS A 166 8.03 17.60 -1.57
N GLY A 167 6.82 17.97 -2.02
CA GLY A 167 6.62 18.84 -3.17
C GLY A 167 6.75 18.21 -4.56
N GLU A 168 7.09 16.93 -4.68
CA GLU A 168 7.26 16.24 -5.97
C GLU A 168 6.03 16.38 -6.89
N CYS A 169 4.84 16.28 -6.33
CA CYS A 169 3.58 16.44 -7.07
C CYS A 169 3.42 17.82 -7.71
N VAL A 170 3.97 18.86 -7.09
CA VAL A 170 3.99 20.24 -7.64
C VAL A 170 4.97 20.34 -8.78
N THR A 171 6.16 19.76 -8.60
CA THR A 171 7.27 19.81 -9.58
C THR A 171 6.87 19.21 -10.93
N VAL A 172 6.15 18.08 -10.90
CA VAL A 172 5.74 17.37 -12.13
C VAL A 172 4.43 17.87 -12.73
N CYS A 173 3.71 18.79 -12.09
CA CYS A 173 2.42 19.25 -12.58
C CYS A 173 2.57 20.19 -13.79
N PRO A 174 2.19 19.77 -15.02
CA PRO A 174 2.43 20.57 -16.22
C PRO A 174 1.57 21.83 -16.29
N THR A 175 0.44 21.86 -15.61
CA THR A 175 -0.50 22.98 -15.60
C THR A 175 -0.47 23.78 -14.31
N LYS A 176 0.44 23.45 -13.39
CA LYS A 176 0.53 24.09 -12.07
C LYS A 176 -0.80 24.08 -11.31
N ALA A 177 -1.54 22.97 -11.45
CA ALA A 177 -2.82 22.75 -10.76
C ALA A 177 -2.64 22.32 -9.29
N ILE A 178 -1.40 22.24 -8.81
CA ILE A 178 -1.08 21.84 -7.43
C ILE A 178 -0.14 22.89 -6.85
N THR A 179 -0.46 23.36 -5.64
CA THR A 179 0.36 24.29 -4.87
C THR A 179 0.52 23.76 -3.45
N MET A 180 1.69 24.00 -2.83
CA MET A 180 1.88 23.67 -1.41
C MET A 180 1.31 24.80 -0.55
N VAL A 181 0.46 24.40 0.40
CA VAL A 181 -0.21 25.32 1.35
C VAL A 181 -0.10 24.76 2.76
N PRO A 182 -0.26 25.60 3.82
CA PRO A 182 -0.22 25.10 5.21
C PRO A 182 -1.19 23.94 5.43
N GLN A 183 -0.75 22.89 6.15
CA GLN A 183 -1.53 21.67 6.39
C GLN A 183 -2.90 21.96 6.99
N ASP A 184 -2.98 22.85 7.97
CA ASP A 184 -4.23 23.20 8.65
C ASP A 184 -5.31 23.75 7.71
N SER A 185 -4.89 24.41 6.61
CA SER A 185 -5.82 24.91 5.58
C SER A 185 -6.47 23.81 4.75
N GLN A 186 -5.96 22.58 4.83
CA GLN A 186 -6.44 21.41 4.09
C GLN A 186 -7.01 20.33 5.01
N ALA A 187 -7.26 20.61 6.28
CA ALA A 187 -7.76 19.62 7.25
C ALA A 187 -9.03 18.91 6.77
N ASP A 188 -9.95 19.65 6.14
CA ASP A 188 -11.21 19.11 5.60
C ASP A 188 -11.01 18.12 4.44
N GLN A 189 -9.87 18.17 3.76
CA GLN A 189 -9.57 17.27 2.63
C GLN A 189 -9.30 15.84 3.11
N GLN A 190 -8.97 15.62 4.38
CA GLN A 190 -8.84 14.28 4.93
C GLN A 190 -10.14 13.48 4.79
N ALA A 191 -11.28 14.10 5.11
CA ALA A 191 -12.58 13.45 4.97
C ALA A 191 -12.91 13.09 3.51
N VAL A 192 -12.49 13.91 2.54
CA VAL A 192 -12.64 13.62 1.11
C VAL A 192 -11.80 12.43 0.70
N PHE A 193 -10.54 12.40 1.15
CA PHE A 193 -9.64 11.29 0.86
C PHE A 193 -10.16 9.98 1.45
N ASP A 194 -10.53 9.98 2.72
CA ASP A 194 -11.05 8.81 3.43
C ASP A 194 -12.33 8.28 2.78
N TYR A 195 -13.24 9.18 2.38
CA TYR A 195 -14.45 8.82 1.64
C TYR A 195 -14.11 8.13 0.31
N CYS A 196 -13.23 8.73 -0.49
CA CYS A 196 -12.86 8.17 -1.79
C CYS A 196 -12.19 6.81 -1.65
N VAL A 197 -11.27 6.64 -0.70
CA VAL A 197 -10.59 5.36 -0.47
C VAL A 197 -11.57 4.29 -0.01
N ALA A 198 -12.49 4.61 0.90
CA ALA A 198 -13.44 3.65 1.44
C ALA A 198 -14.52 3.23 0.43
N ASN A 199 -15.07 4.19 -0.34
CA ASN A 199 -16.31 3.98 -1.06
C ASN A 199 -16.16 3.89 -2.59
N ILE A 200 -15.06 4.42 -3.17
CA ILE A 200 -14.93 4.49 -4.61
C ILE A 200 -14.06 3.35 -5.13
N SER A 201 -14.66 2.41 -5.85
CA SER A 201 -13.96 1.34 -6.55
C SER A 201 -13.48 1.79 -7.94
N LYS A 202 -12.47 1.10 -8.46
CA LYS A 202 -11.97 1.35 -9.82
C LYS A 202 -13.09 1.19 -10.84
N LYS A 203 -13.24 2.19 -11.71
CA LYS A 203 -14.21 2.14 -12.82
C LYS A 203 -13.62 1.43 -14.03
N ALA A 204 -14.46 0.70 -14.75
CA ALA A 204 -14.11 0.18 -16.07
C ALA A 204 -13.97 1.34 -17.05
N THR A 205 -12.78 1.51 -17.62
CA THR A 205 -12.47 2.55 -18.60
C THR A 205 -11.70 1.99 -19.79
N LYS A 206 -11.60 2.77 -20.86
CA LYS A 206 -10.75 2.42 -22.03
C LYS A 206 -9.26 2.76 -21.80
N MET A 207 -8.91 3.33 -20.65
CA MET A 207 -7.52 3.65 -20.35
C MET A 207 -6.75 2.36 -20.01
N ALA A 208 -5.60 2.18 -20.65
CA ALA A 208 -4.75 1.02 -20.39
C ALA A 208 -4.07 1.14 -19.02
N ASP A 209 -4.08 0.06 -18.26
CA ASP A 209 -3.54 0.00 -16.89
C ASP A 209 -2.01 0.12 -16.83
N ASP A 210 -1.31 -0.09 -17.95
CA ASP A 210 0.15 -0.01 -18.07
C ASP A 210 0.65 1.38 -18.52
N THR A 211 -0.22 2.37 -18.54
CA THR A 211 0.13 3.78 -18.79
C THR A 211 0.25 4.55 -17.49
N VAL A 212 0.99 5.67 -17.49
CA VAL A 212 1.08 6.60 -16.34
C VAL A 212 -0.30 7.00 -15.85
N MET A 213 -1.21 7.34 -16.77
CA MET A 213 -2.54 7.80 -16.42
C MET A 213 -3.40 6.66 -15.87
N GLY A 214 -3.47 5.53 -16.58
CA GLY A 214 -4.37 4.43 -16.25
C GLY A 214 -3.95 3.67 -14.99
N SER A 215 -2.64 3.44 -14.80
CA SER A 215 -2.11 2.73 -13.63
C SER A 215 -2.51 3.39 -12.31
N GLN A 216 -2.65 4.72 -12.28
CA GLN A 216 -2.92 5.45 -11.04
C GLN A 216 -4.38 5.32 -10.56
N PHE A 217 -5.30 4.82 -11.38
CA PHE A 217 -6.64 4.44 -10.92
C PHE A 217 -6.68 3.07 -10.23
N ASN A 218 -5.59 2.29 -10.30
CA ASN A 218 -5.44 1.10 -9.48
C ASN A 218 -5.15 1.50 -8.03
N GLN A 219 -5.76 0.78 -7.07
CA GLN A 219 -5.43 0.99 -5.67
C GLN A 219 -3.95 0.68 -5.44
N PRO A 220 -3.15 1.59 -4.85
CA PRO A 220 -1.82 1.26 -4.40
C PRO A 220 -1.90 0.27 -3.23
N LEU A 221 -1.10 -0.80 -3.28
CA LEU A 221 -1.03 -1.79 -2.22
C LEU A 221 0.26 -1.63 -1.38
N LEU A 222 0.87 -0.47 -1.48
CA LEU A 222 1.86 0.10 -0.58
C LEU A 222 1.48 1.56 -0.37
N GLU A 223 1.24 1.96 0.88
CA GLU A 223 0.73 3.30 1.21
C GLU A 223 1.22 3.76 2.57
N PHE A 224 1.41 5.07 2.73
CA PHE A 224 1.73 5.73 4.00
C PHE A 224 2.92 5.10 4.74
N SER A 225 3.95 4.68 4.00
CA SER A 225 5.16 4.12 4.57
C SER A 225 5.93 5.17 5.39
N GLY A 226 6.72 4.71 6.36
CA GLY A 226 7.60 5.56 7.16
C GLY A 226 8.88 5.99 6.44
N SER A 227 8.94 5.91 5.09
CA SER A 227 10.09 6.32 4.29
C SER A 227 10.28 7.84 4.26
N CYS A 228 11.45 8.30 3.83
CA CYS A 228 11.75 9.72 3.69
C CYS A 228 10.79 10.45 2.74
N ALA A 229 10.60 11.75 2.95
CA ALA A 229 9.86 12.60 2.04
C ALA A 229 10.50 12.55 0.63
N GLY A 230 9.69 12.22 -0.40
CA GLY A 230 10.20 12.08 -1.78
C GLY A 230 11.05 10.84 -2.04
N CYS A 231 10.94 9.79 -1.23
CA CYS A 231 11.69 8.54 -1.41
C CYS A 231 11.40 7.91 -2.78
N ALA A 232 12.43 7.75 -3.61
CA ALA A 232 12.29 7.14 -4.93
C ALA A 232 12.00 5.64 -4.83
N GLU A 233 12.58 4.94 -3.85
CA GLU A 233 12.39 3.50 -3.65
C GLU A 233 10.92 3.16 -3.43
N THR A 234 10.24 3.86 -2.51
CA THR A 234 8.82 3.62 -2.23
C THR A 234 7.90 4.02 -3.38
N SER A 235 8.28 4.99 -4.22
CA SER A 235 7.49 5.31 -5.43
C SER A 235 7.51 4.17 -6.44
N TYR A 236 8.64 3.49 -6.64
CA TYR A 236 8.74 2.30 -7.49
C TYR A 236 7.99 1.12 -6.90
N ALA A 237 8.22 0.81 -5.60
CA ALA A 237 7.53 -0.28 -4.92
C ALA A 237 6.01 -0.10 -4.96
N ARG A 238 5.52 1.12 -4.73
CA ARG A 238 4.11 1.46 -4.84
C ARG A 238 3.55 1.21 -6.24
N LEU A 239 4.23 1.67 -7.29
CA LEU A 239 3.79 1.45 -8.67
C LEU A 239 3.73 -0.04 -9.01
N ILE A 240 4.74 -0.82 -8.62
CA ILE A 240 4.78 -2.26 -8.85
C ILE A 240 3.60 -2.94 -8.13
N THR A 241 3.25 -2.51 -6.92
CA THR A 241 2.07 -3.06 -6.21
C THR A 241 0.75 -2.69 -6.88
N GLN A 242 0.64 -1.52 -7.51
CA GLN A 242 -0.56 -1.16 -8.30
C GLN A 242 -0.76 -2.05 -9.53
N LEU A 243 0.34 -2.54 -10.12
CA LEU A 243 0.30 -3.36 -11.33
C LEU A 243 0.20 -4.86 -11.04
N PHE A 244 0.83 -5.33 -9.96
CA PHE A 244 1.02 -6.75 -9.70
C PHE A 244 0.66 -7.18 -8.27
N GLY A 245 0.42 -6.24 -7.35
CA GLY A 245 0.42 -6.45 -5.91
C GLY A 245 -0.48 -7.58 -5.40
N GLU A 246 -1.64 -7.80 -6.00
CA GLU A 246 -2.55 -8.87 -5.59
C GLU A 246 -1.98 -10.29 -5.79
N LYS A 247 -0.90 -10.40 -6.57
CA LYS A 247 -0.29 -11.69 -6.96
C LYS A 247 1.22 -11.72 -6.74
N MET A 248 1.71 -10.88 -5.82
CA MET A 248 3.13 -10.76 -5.53
C MET A 248 3.51 -11.50 -4.26
N TYR A 249 4.64 -12.21 -4.33
CA TYR A 249 5.46 -12.55 -3.18
C TYR A 249 6.71 -11.68 -3.22
N ILE A 250 7.05 -11.03 -2.12
CA ILE A 250 8.20 -10.14 -2.02
C ILE A 250 9.19 -10.72 -1.03
N SER A 251 10.38 -11.04 -1.53
CA SER A 251 11.57 -11.33 -0.74
C SER A 251 12.36 -10.05 -0.61
N ASN A 252 12.55 -9.56 0.61
CA ASN A 252 13.16 -8.25 0.86
C ASN A 252 14.51 -8.39 1.54
N ALA A 253 15.54 -7.75 0.99
CA ALA A 253 16.85 -7.65 1.62
C ALA A 253 16.83 -6.61 2.74
N THR A 254 17.57 -6.87 3.82
CA THR A 254 17.73 -5.90 4.91
C THR A 254 18.31 -4.58 4.40
N GLY A 255 17.63 -3.48 4.69
CA GLY A 255 17.96 -2.12 4.27
C GLY A 255 16.80 -1.17 4.56
N CYS A 256 16.69 -0.06 3.84
CA CYS A 256 15.57 0.88 4.00
C CYS A 256 14.22 0.21 3.78
N SER A 257 14.13 -0.70 2.79
CA SER A 257 12.89 -1.41 2.48
C SER A 257 12.42 -2.35 3.60
N SER A 258 13.32 -2.87 4.43
CA SER A 258 12.93 -3.60 5.64
C SER A 258 12.45 -2.67 6.76
N ILE A 259 13.01 -1.46 6.85
CA ILE A 259 12.62 -0.51 7.89
C ILE A 259 11.24 0.09 7.61
N TRP A 260 10.99 0.59 6.40
CA TRP A 260 9.67 1.13 6.09
C TRP A 260 8.64 0.05 5.74
N GLY A 261 9.05 -1.14 5.29
CA GLY A 261 8.16 -2.22 4.87
C GLY A 261 7.89 -3.29 5.93
N GLY A 262 8.86 -3.53 6.84
CA GLY A 262 8.84 -4.60 7.83
C GLY A 262 8.46 -4.16 9.25
N THR A 263 7.94 -2.95 9.42
CA THR A 263 7.45 -2.49 10.72
C THR A 263 6.25 -3.33 11.13
N ALA A 264 6.43 -4.25 12.05
CA ALA A 264 5.48 -5.31 12.36
C ALA A 264 4.07 -4.82 12.69
N SER A 265 3.95 -3.82 13.58
CA SER A 265 2.63 -3.29 13.96
C SER A 265 2.05 -2.27 12.99
N ILE A 266 2.86 -1.74 12.04
CA ILE A 266 2.50 -0.61 11.16
C ILE A 266 2.87 -0.97 9.71
N SER A 267 2.32 -2.06 9.19
CA SER A 267 2.62 -2.48 7.81
C SER A 267 2.06 -1.49 6.79
N PRO A 268 2.90 -0.94 5.87
CA PRO A 268 2.45 -0.09 4.78
C PRO A 268 1.92 -0.89 3.58
N TYR A 269 2.25 -2.16 3.47
CA TYR A 269 1.61 -3.04 2.50
C TYR A 269 0.15 -3.27 2.90
N THR A 270 -0.74 -3.28 1.93
CA THR A 270 -2.17 -3.41 2.17
C THR A 270 -2.83 -4.33 1.14
N VAL A 271 -4.10 -4.61 1.33
CA VAL A 271 -4.90 -5.42 0.41
C VAL A 271 -5.84 -4.54 -0.41
N ASN A 272 -6.14 -4.99 -1.62
CA ASN A 272 -7.19 -4.38 -2.43
C ASN A 272 -8.52 -4.57 -1.73
N LYS A 273 -9.26 -3.48 -1.53
CA LYS A 273 -10.53 -3.49 -0.78
C LYS A 273 -11.62 -4.32 -1.46
N ASP A 274 -11.60 -4.41 -2.79
CA ASP A 274 -12.63 -5.11 -3.56
C ASP A 274 -12.36 -6.62 -3.64
N SER A 275 -11.08 -7.04 -3.73
CA SER A 275 -10.69 -8.45 -3.85
C SER A 275 -10.23 -9.09 -2.53
N GLY A 276 -9.80 -8.29 -1.55
CA GLY A 276 -9.20 -8.78 -0.30
C GLY A 276 -7.78 -9.34 -0.48
N HIS A 277 -7.15 -9.18 -1.65
CA HIS A 277 -5.82 -9.69 -1.94
C HIS A 277 -4.76 -8.58 -1.96
N GLY A 278 -3.55 -8.89 -1.51
CA GLY A 278 -2.41 -8.00 -1.52
C GLY A 278 -1.08 -8.76 -1.59
N PRO A 279 0.06 -8.04 -1.61
CA PRO A 279 1.36 -8.67 -1.66
C PRO A 279 1.67 -9.42 -0.36
N ALA A 280 2.26 -10.61 -0.45
CA ALA A 280 2.88 -11.27 0.68
C ALA A 280 4.34 -10.82 0.75
N TRP A 281 4.74 -10.26 1.90
CA TRP A 281 6.07 -9.71 2.11
C TRP A 281 6.79 -10.46 3.23
N CYS A 282 8.05 -10.78 3.00
CA CYS A 282 8.92 -11.31 4.04
C CYS A 282 10.33 -10.73 3.89
N ASN A 283 10.98 -10.50 5.02
CA ASN A 283 12.35 -10.02 5.07
C ASN A 283 13.32 -11.19 5.15
N SER A 284 14.46 -11.05 4.46
CA SER A 284 15.64 -11.91 4.62
C SER A 284 16.80 -11.09 5.16
N LEU A 285 17.94 -11.72 5.38
CA LEU A 285 19.17 -11.00 5.65
C LEU A 285 19.68 -10.31 4.38
N PHE A 286 20.57 -9.34 4.55
CA PHE A 286 21.20 -8.64 3.44
C PHE A 286 21.96 -9.60 2.51
N GLU A 287 22.61 -10.60 3.09
CA GLU A 287 23.51 -11.52 2.38
C GLU A 287 22.80 -12.62 1.61
N ASP A 288 21.56 -12.98 1.97
CA ASP A 288 20.90 -14.20 1.49
C ASP A 288 19.61 -13.96 0.68
N ASN A 289 19.31 -12.71 0.34
CA ASN A 289 18.03 -12.38 -0.28
C ASN A 289 17.81 -13.00 -1.67
N ALA A 290 18.89 -13.20 -2.43
CA ALA A 290 18.81 -13.87 -3.74
C ALA A 290 18.39 -15.33 -3.58
N GLU A 291 19.00 -16.04 -2.65
CA GLU A 291 18.72 -17.44 -2.33
C GLU A 291 17.33 -17.60 -1.70
N HIS A 292 16.96 -16.69 -0.80
CA HIS A 292 15.64 -16.65 -0.19
C HIS A 292 14.54 -16.43 -1.24
N GLY A 293 14.73 -15.48 -2.16
CA GLY A 293 13.79 -15.25 -3.25
C GLY A 293 13.72 -16.43 -4.23
N LEU A 294 14.85 -17.07 -4.53
CA LEU A 294 14.88 -18.29 -5.33
C LEU A 294 14.15 -19.43 -4.63
N GLY A 295 14.35 -19.59 -3.32
CA GLY A 295 13.65 -20.59 -2.49
C GLY A 295 12.14 -20.39 -2.50
N LEU A 296 11.65 -19.14 -2.34
CA LEU A 296 10.24 -18.80 -2.47
C LEU A 296 9.68 -19.18 -3.84
N TYR A 297 10.41 -18.87 -4.92
CA TYR A 297 9.99 -19.22 -6.27
C TYR A 297 9.90 -20.72 -6.48
N ILE A 298 10.92 -21.48 -6.08
CA ILE A 298 10.95 -22.94 -6.23
C ILE A 298 9.84 -23.59 -5.40
N GLY A 299 9.64 -23.14 -4.15
CA GLY A 299 8.57 -23.62 -3.28
C GLY A 299 7.19 -23.41 -3.89
N GLN A 300 6.89 -22.18 -4.32
CA GLN A 300 5.62 -21.83 -4.99
C GLN A 300 5.40 -22.66 -6.27
N LYS A 301 6.43 -22.79 -7.09
CA LYS A 301 6.39 -23.57 -8.32
C LYS A 301 6.08 -25.03 -8.03
N THR A 302 6.78 -25.64 -7.09
CA THR A 302 6.64 -27.07 -6.76
C THR A 302 5.24 -27.37 -6.20
N ILE A 303 4.75 -26.56 -5.26
CA ILE A 303 3.40 -26.72 -4.69
C ILE A 303 2.36 -26.63 -5.82
N ARG A 304 2.48 -25.61 -6.66
CA ARG A 304 1.54 -25.39 -7.76
C ARG A 304 1.57 -26.51 -8.81
N GLU A 305 2.75 -26.98 -9.19
CA GLU A 305 2.88 -28.10 -10.14
C GLU A 305 2.27 -29.41 -9.60
N ASN A 306 2.41 -29.65 -8.30
CA ASN A 306 1.78 -30.80 -7.66
C ASN A 306 0.26 -30.68 -7.65
N LEU A 307 -0.29 -29.49 -7.27
CA LEU A 307 -1.71 -29.23 -7.35
C LEU A 307 -2.27 -29.40 -8.76
N ILE A 308 -1.55 -28.94 -9.79
CA ILE A 308 -1.97 -29.14 -11.19
C ILE A 308 -2.07 -30.63 -11.54
N LYS A 309 -1.15 -31.48 -11.06
CA LYS A 309 -1.22 -32.94 -11.25
C LYS A 309 -2.42 -33.54 -10.54
N GLU A 310 -2.66 -33.14 -9.30
CA GLU A 310 -3.81 -33.63 -8.52
C GLU A 310 -5.15 -33.21 -9.16
N ILE A 311 -5.23 -31.96 -9.66
CA ILE A 311 -6.40 -31.49 -10.39
C ILE A 311 -6.58 -32.27 -11.70
N ALA A 312 -5.50 -32.59 -12.42
CA ALA A 312 -5.57 -33.39 -13.64
C ALA A 312 -6.14 -34.78 -13.37
N GLU A 313 -5.79 -35.42 -12.25
CA GLU A 313 -6.35 -36.72 -11.85
C GLU A 313 -7.87 -36.62 -11.55
N VAL A 314 -8.29 -35.54 -10.87
CA VAL A 314 -9.73 -35.30 -10.61
C VAL A 314 -10.47 -35.05 -11.92
N ALA A 315 -9.96 -34.15 -12.78
CA ALA A 315 -10.59 -33.80 -14.06
C ALA A 315 -10.60 -35.00 -15.06
N GLY A 316 -9.60 -35.86 -14.98
CA GLY A 316 -9.51 -37.07 -15.82
C GLY A 316 -10.41 -38.24 -15.37
N SER A 317 -11.04 -38.14 -14.19
CA SER A 317 -11.90 -39.21 -13.68
C SER A 317 -13.22 -39.30 -14.44
N ASP A 318 -13.84 -40.48 -14.45
CA ASP A 318 -15.18 -40.71 -15.05
C ASP A 318 -16.28 -39.96 -14.30
N LYS A 319 -16.04 -39.55 -13.05
CA LYS A 319 -16.95 -38.81 -12.20
C LYS A 319 -16.85 -37.30 -12.36
N ALA A 320 -15.87 -36.79 -13.12
CA ALA A 320 -15.69 -35.36 -13.31
C ALA A 320 -16.76 -34.80 -14.26
N SER A 321 -17.34 -33.66 -13.88
CA SER A 321 -18.31 -32.96 -14.72
C SER A 321 -17.64 -32.43 -16.00
N ALA A 322 -18.44 -32.19 -17.05
CA ALA A 322 -17.94 -31.58 -18.28
C ALA A 322 -17.41 -30.17 -18.03
N GLU A 323 -18.06 -29.43 -17.12
CA GLU A 323 -17.70 -28.07 -16.71
C GLU A 323 -16.34 -28.04 -16.03
N LEU A 324 -16.04 -29.00 -15.13
CA LEU A 324 -14.74 -29.11 -14.48
C LEU A 324 -13.62 -29.39 -15.47
N LYS A 325 -13.87 -30.31 -16.43
CA LYS A 325 -12.90 -30.64 -17.50
C LYS A 325 -12.60 -29.42 -18.36
N ALA A 326 -13.64 -28.70 -18.81
CA ALA A 326 -13.49 -27.49 -19.63
C ALA A 326 -12.78 -26.36 -18.86
N ALA A 327 -13.11 -26.16 -17.57
CA ALA A 327 -12.43 -25.15 -16.74
C ALA A 327 -10.95 -25.48 -16.55
N PHE A 328 -10.59 -26.76 -16.40
CA PHE A 328 -9.22 -27.20 -16.27
C PHE A 328 -8.42 -27.00 -17.58
N GLU A 329 -8.99 -27.37 -18.71
CA GLU A 329 -8.38 -27.13 -20.04
C GLU A 329 -8.05 -25.64 -20.25
N LYS A 330 -9.03 -24.78 -20.01
CA LYS A 330 -8.86 -23.33 -20.13
C LYS A 330 -7.83 -22.76 -19.15
N PHE A 331 -7.75 -23.31 -17.94
CA PHE A 331 -6.72 -22.96 -16.97
C PHE A 331 -5.32 -23.35 -17.48
N LEU A 332 -5.15 -24.54 -18.09
CA LEU A 332 -3.88 -25.01 -18.63
C LEU A 332 -3.35 -24.13 -19.77
N GLU A 333 -4.22 -23.60 -20.63
CA GLU A 333 -3.85 -22.67 -21.71
C GLU A 333 -3.17 -21.40 -21.17
N THR A 334 -3.57 -20.95 -19.99
CA THR A 334 -3.11 -19.68 -19.40
C THR A 334 -2.15 -19.85 -18.22
N LYS A 335 -1.86 -21.06 -17.80
CA LYS A 335 -1.17 -21.38 -16.52
C LYS A 335 0.16 -20.64 -16.28
N ASN A 336 0.84 -20.20 -17.34
CA ASN A 336 2.13 -19.51 -17.24
C ASN A 336 2.01 -17.97 -17.31
N ASN A 337 0.83 -17.43 -17.55
CA ASN A 337 0.59 -15.99 -17.65
C ASN A 337 -0.18 -15.49 -16.42
N THR A 338 0.43 -14.67 -15.59
CA THR A 338 -0.13 -14.19 -14.32
C THR A 338 -1.45 -13.44 -14.51
N LYS A 339 -1.54 -12.58 -15.55
CA LYS A 339 -2.75 -11.80 -15.83
C LYS A 339 -3.85 -12.66 -16.45
N ALA A 340 -3.52 -13.42 -17.50
CA ALA A 340 -4.48 -14.23 -18.23
C ALA A 340 -5.01 -15.43 -17.41
N ASN A 341 -4.24 -15.91 -16.41
CA ASN A 341 -4.60 -17.06 -15.58
C ASN A 341 -5.62 -16.73 -14.48
N ASP A 342 -5.94 -15.48 -14.22
CA ASP A 342 -6.76 -15.10 -13.07
C ASP A 342 -8.19 -15.65 -13.15
N GLU A 343 -8.91 -15.26 -14.18
CA GLU A 343 -10.28 -15.71 -14.35
C GLU A 343 -10.41 -17.23 -14.59
N PRO A 344 -9.54 -17.87 -15.42
CA PRO A 344 -9.52 -19.33 -15.51
C PRO A 344 -9.23 -20.05 -14.18
N ALA A 345 -8.34 -19.49 -13.32
CA ALA A 345 -8.07 -20.08 -12.02
C ALA A 345 -9.28 -19.96 -11.06
N LYS A 346 -9.97 -18.80 -11.06
CA LYS A 346 -11.21 -18.63 -10.28
C LYS A 346 -12.31 -19.58 -10.74
N ALA A 347 -12.50 -19.70 -12.06
CA ALA A 347 -13.48 -20.62 -12.62
C ALA A 347 -13.17 -22.07 -12.24
N LEU A 348 -11.91 -22.49 -12.31
CA LEU A 348 -11.48 -23.82 -11.92
C LEU A 348 -11.71 -24.08 -10.42
N ILE A 349 -11.40 -23.12 -9.56
CA ILE A 349 -11.65 -23.23 -8.12
C ILE A 349 -13.15 -23.40 -7.85
N ALA A 350 -14.01 -22.64 -8.53
CA ALA A 350 -15.46 -22.77 -8.36
C ALA A 350 -15.99 -24.16 -8.75
N GLU A 351 -15.46 -24.75 -9.82
CA GLU A 351 -15.84 -26.12 -10.23
C GLU A 351 -15.30 -27.18 -9.26
N LEU A 352 -14.10 -26.99 -8.68
CA LEU A 352 -13.57 -27.85 -7.63
C LEU A 352 -14.41 -27.76 -6.35
N GLU A 353 -14.91 -26.58 -5.99
CA GLU A 353 -15.81 -26.36 -4.86
C GLU A 353 -17.15 -27.11 -5.06
N LYS A 354 -17.71 -27.09 -6.28
CA LYS A 354 -18.89 -27.89 -6.60
C LYS A 354 -18.62 -29.39 -6.51
N ALA A 355 -17.48 -29.85 -7.02
CA ALA A 355 -17.10 -31.26 -6.93
C ALA A 355 -16.90 -31.72 -5.48
N ALA A 356 -16.28 -30.89 -4.65
CA ALA A 356 -16.11 -31.15 -3.22
C ALA A 356 -17.47 -31.24 -2.50
N ALA A 357 -18.41 -30.33 -2.77
CA ALA A 357 -19.75 -30.32 -2.26
C ALA A 357 -20.57 -31.58 -2.68
N ALA A 358 -20.25 -32.13 -3.87
CA ALA A 358 -20.80 -33.38 -4.36
C ALA A 358 -20.14 -34.66 -3.76
N GLY A 359 -19.21 -34.49 -2.80
CA GLY A 359 -18.55 -35.57 -2.07
C GLY A 359 -17.20 -36.05 -2.67
N CYS A 360 -16.57 -35.26 -3.53
CA CYS A 360 -15.23 -35.54 -4.01
C CYS A 360 -14.17 -35.14 -2.95
N GLU A 361 -13.71 -36.08 -2.15
CA GLU A 361 -12.73 -35.87 -1.07
C GLU A 361 -11.42 -35.25 -1.61
N LYS A 362 -10.96 -35.69 -2.80
CA LYS A 362 -9.74 -35.16 -3.41
C LYS A 362 -9.88 -33.68 -3.79
N SER A 363 -11.03 -33.25 -4.29
CA SER A 363 -11.30 -31.83 -4.52
C SER A 363 -11.29 -31.03 -3.23
N ALA A 364 -11.85 -31.57 -2.14
CA ALA A 364 -11.82 -30.93 -0.83
C ALA A 364 -10.37 -30.78 -0.30
N GLU A 365 -9.50 -31.75 -0.53
CA GLU A 365 -8.09 -31.68 -0.16
C GLU A 365 -7.33 -30.61 -0.97
N ILE A 366 -7.50 -30.60 -2.29
CA ILE A 366 -6.93 -29.60 -3.20
C ILE A 366 -7.31 -28.18 -2.76
N LEU A 367 -8.58 -27.98 -2.37
CA LEU A 367 -9.10 -26.67 -1.97
C LEU A 367 -8.47 -26.12 -0.69
N LYS A 368 -7.86 -26.94 0.16
CA LYS A 368 -7.08 -26.45 1.33
C LYS A 368 -5.86 -25.61 0.89
N SER A 369 -5.38 -25.83 -0.33
CA SER A 369 -4.26 -25.14 -0.93
C SER A 369 -4.65 -24.27 -2.14
N LYS A 370 -5.92 -23.88 -2.25
CA LYS A 370 -6.47 -23.14 -3.41
C LYS A 370 -5.74 -21.82 -3.72
N GLN A 371 -5.15 -21.19 -2.71
CA GLN A 371 -4.36 -19.96 -2.87
C GLN A 371 -3.15 -20.13 -3.79
N PHE A 372 -2.66 -21.35 -4.01
CA PHE A 372 -1.53 -21.64 -4.92
C PHE A 372 -1.95 -21.99 -6.35
N ILE A 373 -3.23 -22.15 -6.66
CA ILE A 373 -3.70 -22.51 -8.01
C ILE A 373 -3.43 -21.35 -8.99
N ALA A 374 -3.82 -20.14 -8.67
CA ALA A 374 -3.57 -18.98 -9.51
C ALA A 374 -2.07 -18.68 -9.61
N LYS A 375 -1.61 -18.28 -10.81
CA LYS A 375 -0.20 -17.92 -11.05
C LYS A 375 0.17 -16.68 -10.24
N LYS A 376 1.20 -16.79 -9.41
CA LYS A 376 1.81 -15.69 -8.65
C LYS A 376 3.15 -15.29 -9.26
N SER A 377 3.63 -14.10 -8.94
CA SER A 377 4.97 -13.62 -9.24
C SER A 377 5.80 -13.52 -7.96
N VAL A 378 7.08 -13.81 -8.04
CA VAL A 378 8.03 -13.63 -6.93
C VAL A 378 8.98 -12.51 -7.30
N TRP A 379 9.16 -11.57 -6.40
CA TRP A 379 9.95 -10.36 -6.56
C TRP A 379 11.02 -10.32 -5.48
N ILE A 380 12.23 -9.91 -5.86
CA ILE A 380 13.31 -9.65 -4.93
C ILE A 380 13.46 -8.13 -4.82
N PHE A 381 13.30 -7.59 -3.60
CA PHE A 381 13.50 -6.19 -3.30
C PHE A 381 14.77 -6.02 -2.49
N GLY A 382 15.58 -5.05 -2.86
CA GLY A 382 16.78 -4.67 -2.12
C GLY A 382 17.11 -3.22 -2.40
N GLY A 383 17.86 -2.59 -1.50
CA GLY A 383 18.37 -1.24 -1.69
C GLY A 383 19.59 -1.23 -2.64
N ASP A 384 20.08 -0.03 -2.93
CA ASP A 384 21.26 0.19 -3.76
C ASP A 384 22.50 -0.54 -3.22
N GLY A 385 22.72 -0.51 -1.90
CA GLY A 385 23.82 -1.22 -1.27
C GLY A 385 23.78 -2.74 -1.42
N TRP A 386 22.60 -3.33 -1.52
CA TRP A 386 22.44 -4.76 -1.77
C TRP A 386 22.76 -5.14 -3.22
N ALA A 387 22.47 -4.26 -4.17
CA ALA A 387 22.61 -4.53 -5.59
C ALA A 387 24.08 -4.49 -6.09
N TYR A 388 25.04 -4.03 -5.27
CA TYR A 388 26.47 -3.93 -5.61
C TYR A 388 27.33 -4.95 -4.88
#